data_6c2522313fb66a87b56a24ab792f9753
#
_entry.id   6c2522313fb66a87b56a24ab792f9753
#
_cell.length_a   1.000
_cell.length_b   1.000
_cell.length_c   1.000
_cell.angle_alpha   90.00
_cell.angle_beta   90.00
_cell.angle_gamma   90.00
#
_symmetry.space_group_name_H-M   'P 1'
#
loop_
_entity.id
_entity.type
_entity.pdbx_description
1 polymer ?
#
loop_
_entity_poly.entity_id
_entity_poly.type
_entity_poly.pdbx_seq_one_letter_code
_entity_poly.pdbx_strand_id
1 'polypeptide(L)'
;MYTLARQLLFKLSPETSHDLSLDLIGAGGRLGLNGMLCKQPAALPVSVMGLNFANPVGLAAGLDKNGAAIDGFAQLGFGFVEIGTVTPRPQPGNPKPRLFRLPEATAIINRMGFNNLGVDHLLCRVRASRYNGVLGINIGKNFDTPVERAVDDYLICLDKVYTAASYITVNVSSPNTPGLRSLQFGDSLKQLLDALAERREQLAATHGKRVPLAIKIAPDMSDEETALVAAALMASGMDAVIATNTTLGREGVEALPHGGEAGGLSGAPVLEKSTHIVKVLAGELGGKLPIIAAGGITEGSHAAQKIAAGASLVQIYSGFIYKGPALIREAVDAIAAMPR
;
A
#
# COMPACT_ATOMS: atom_id res chain seq x y z
N MET A 1 16.60 10.75 17.65
CA MET A 1 16.60 9.31 18.06
C MET A 1 16.51 8.39 16.84
N TYR A 2 15.53 8.55 15.92
CA TYR A 2 15.39 7.66 14.76
C TYR A 2 16.63 7.58 13.86
N THR A 3 17.31 8.70 13.61
CA THR A 3 18.54 8.72 12.78
C THR A 3 19.63 7.78 13.27
N LEU A 4 19.85 7.71 14.60
CA LEU A 4 20.81 6.77 15.19
C LEU A 4 20.33 5.32 15.07
N ALA A 5 19.06 5.05 15.34
CA ALA A 5 18.49 3.73 15.17
C ALA A 5 18.60 3.25 13.71
N ARG A 6 18.30 4.14 12.74
CA ARG A 6 18.45 3.85 11.32
C ARG A 6 19.91 3.53 10.94
N GLN A 7 20.89 4.29 11.45
CA GLN A 7 22.31 4.03 11.17
C GLN A 7 22.74 2.63 11.65
N LEU A 8 22.23 2.18 12.80
CA LEU A 8 22.49 0.83 13.32
C LEU A 8 21.78 -0.24 12.49
N LEU A 9 20.49 -0.05 12.20
CA LEU A 9 19.71 -0.97 11.39
C LEU A 9 20.26 -1.10 9.96
N PHE A 10 20.82 -0.03 9.39
CA PHE A 10 21.39 -0.06 8.04
C PHE A 10 22.71 -0.82 7.95
N LYS A 11 23.34 -1.18 9.07
CA LYS A 11 24.50 -2.09 9.09
C LYS A 11 24.08 -3.55 8.92
N LEU A 12 22.81 -3.89 9.19
CA LEU A 12 22.25 -5.22 8.99
C LEU A 12 21.77 -5.38 7.55
N SER A 13 21.55 -6.63 7.12
CA SER A 13 20.89 -6.86 5.84
C SER A 13 19.50 -6.21 5.82
N PRO A 14 19.02 -5.76 4.64
CA PRO A 14 17.73 -5.06 4.56
C PRO A 14 16.56 -5.86 5.15
N GLU A 15 16.51 -7.17 4.90
CA GLU A 15 15.42 -8.02 5.36
C GLU A 15 15.53 -8.31 6.87
N THR A 16 16.75 -8.53 7.40
CA THR A 16 16.97 -8.66 8.86
C THR A 16 16.56 -7.38 9.60
N SER A 17 16.91 -6.20 9.05
CA SER A 17 16.48 -4.92 9.62
C SER A 17 14.97 -4.76 9.62
N HIS A 18 14.32 -5.22 8.54
CA HIS A 18 12.87 -5.18 8.43
C HIS A 18 12.22 -6.03 9.51
N ASP A 19 12.64 -7.30 9.65
CA ASP A 19 12.07 -8.24 10.61
C ASP A 19 12.26 -7.72 12.04
N LEU A 20 13.49 -7.30 12.41
CA LEU A 20 13.78 -6.72 13.71
C LEU A 20 12.94 -5.47 14.01
N SER A 21 12.81 -4.57 13.03
CA SER A 21 12.02 -3.34 13.20
C SER A 21 10.55 -3.66 13.40
N LEU A 22 10.01 -4.63 12.65
CA LEU A 22 8.62 -5.07 12.77
C LEU A 22 8.35 -5.68 14.14
N ASP A 23 9.26 -6.53 14.64
CA ASP A 23 9.17 -7.11 15.98
C ASP A 23 9.19 -6.05 17.08
N LEU A 24 10.09 -5.06 16.98
CA LEU A 24 10.17 -3.96 17.93
C LEU A 24 8.93 -3.06 17.91
N ILE A 25 8.44 -2.70 16.72
CA ILE A 25 7.20 -1.92 16.57
C ILE A 25 6.00 -2.70 17.12
N GLY A 26 5.92 -4.00 16.84
CA GLY A 26 4.85 -4.85 17.37
C GLY A 26 4.91 -5.01 18.88
N ALA A 27 6.10 -5.20 19.46
CA ALA A 27 6.28 -5.27 20.90
C ALA A 27 5.92 -3.96 21.58
N GLY A 28 6.42 -2.82 21.07
CA GLY A 28 6.07 -1.49 21.54
C GLY A 28 4.58 -1.20 21.45
N GLY A 29 3.93 -1.66 20.39
CA GLY A 29 2.49 -1.54 20.20
C GLY A 29 1.68 -2.27 21.26
N ARG A 30 2.05 -3.51 21.57
CA ARG A 30 1.40 -4.29 22.66
C ARG A 30 1.54 -3.64 24.04
N LEU A 31 2.65 -2.95 24.26
CA LEU A 31 2.94 -2.24 25.52
C LEU A 31 2.39 -0.80 25.55
N GLY A 32 1.83 -0.28 24.45
CA GLY A 32 1.35 1.09 24.35
C GLY A 32 2.45 2.16 24.29
N LEU A 33 3.69 1.78 23.98
CA LEU A 33 4.86 2.67 24.10
C LEU A 33 5.16 3.47 22.82
N ASN A 34 4.72 3.01 21.65
CA ASN A 34 5.11 3.62 20.38
C ASN A 34 4.62 5.07 20.24
N GLY A 35 3.43 5.38 20.75
CA GLY A 35 2.89 6.73 20.75
C GLY A 35 3.70 7.74 21.60
N MET A 36 4.50 7.24 22.55
CA MET A 36 5.38 8.07 23.36
C MET A 36 6.71 8.38 22.67
N LEU A 37 7.09 7.59 21.66
CA LEU A 37 8.37 7.70 20.95
C LEU A 37 8.39 8.79 19.87
N CYS A 38 7.22 9.30 19.49
CA CYS A 38 7.10 10.31 18.45
C CYS A 38 6.00 11.33 18.79
N LYS A 39 6.18 12.56 18.34
CA LYS A 39 5.14 13.58 18.45
C LYS A 39 4.01 13.23 17.49
N GLN A 40 2.80 13.05 18.03
CA GLN A 40 1.63 12.75 17.22
C GLN A 40 1.29 13.90 16.25
N PRO A 41 0.76 13.60 15.05
CA PRO A 41 0.24 14.63 14.15
C PRO A 41 -0.99 15.31 14.78
N ALA A 42 -1.28 16.53 14.34
CA ALA A 42 -2.54 17.19 14.65
C ALA A 42 -3.70 16.41 13.99
N ALA A 43 -4.89 16.49 14.60
CA ALA A 43 -6.09 15.91 14.00
C ALA A 43 -6.41 16.63 12.67
N LEU A 44 -6.54 15.84 11.61
CA LEU A 44 -6.95 16.31 10.27
C LEU A 44 -7.92 15.29 9.67
N PRO A 45 -9.13 15.14 10.25
CA PRO A 45 -10.04 14.09 9.82
C PRO A 45 -10.52 14.32 8.38
N VAL A 46 -10.68 13.22 7.66
CA VAL A 46 -11.17 13.20 6.28
C VAL A 46 -12.10 11.99 6.07
N SER A 47 -13.20 12.22 5.33
CA SER A 47 -14.15 11.16 4.99
C SER A 47 -13.98 10.78 3.53
N VAL A 48 -13.64 9.50 3.27
CA VAL A 48 -13.41 8.94 1.93
C VAL A 48 -14.02 7.54 1.88
N MET A 49 -14.64 7.13 0.78
CA MET A 49 -15.27 5.81 0.64
C MET A 49 -16.31 5.47 1.72
N GLY A 50 -16.95 6.47 2.32
CA GLY A 50 -17.84 6.26 3.47
C GLY A 50 -17.14 5.92 4.79
N LEU A 51 -15.81 6.04 4.86
CA LEU A 51 -14.98 5.80 6.03
C LEU A 51 -14.42 7.12 6.56
N ASN A 52 -14.27 7.21 7.89
CA ASN A 52 -13.68 8.37 8.57
C ASN A 52 -12.25 8.07 8.98
N PHE A 53 -11.31 8.76 8.38
CA PHE A 53 -9.88 8.65 8.64
C PHE A 53 -9.44 9.72 9.64
N ALA A 54 -8.61 9.36 10.62
CA ALA A 54 -8.12 10.31 11.64
C ALA A 54 -7.24 11.42 11.03
N ASN A 55 -6.51 11.08 9.96
CA ASN A 55 -5.78 12.00 9.09
C ASN A 55 -5.56 11.33 7.72
N PRO A 56 -5.19 12.08 6.66
CA PRO A 56 -5.08 11.55 5.30
C PRO A 56 -3.82 10.70 5.02
N VAL A 57 -2.97 10.46 6.02
CA VAL A 57 -1.66 9.78 5.84
C VAL A 57 -1.72 8.36 6.38
N GLY A 58 -1.57 7.37 5.51
CA GLY A 58 -1.62 5.95 5.85
C GLY A 58 -0.32 5.19 5.66
N LEU A 59 -0.24 4.03 6.30
CA LEU A 59 0.79 3.04 6.03
C LEU A 59 0.44 2.26 4.76
N ALA A 60 1.37 2.19 3.81
CA ALA A 60 1.20 1.37 2.62
C ALA A 60 1.40 -0.14 2.91
N ALA A 61 0.66 -0.99 2.22
CA ALA A 61 0.86 -2.43 2.24
C ALA A 61 2.31 -2.83 1.89
N GLY A 62 2.75 -3.95 2.45
CA GLY A 62 4.07 -4.53 2.25
C GLY A 62 5.03 -4.35 3.43
N LEU A 63 4.83 -3.34 4.29
CA LEU A 63 5.59 -3.20 5.53
C LEU A 63 5.16 -4.22 6.58
N ASP A 64 3.88 -4.41 6.77
CA ASP A 64 3.34 -5.47 7.63
C ASP A 64 2.48 -6.43 6.82
N LYS A 65 3.12 -7.47 6.26
CA LYS A 65 2.43 -8.42 5.39
C LYS A 65 1.50 -9.38 6.12
N ASN A 66 1.77 -9.62 7.39
CA ASN A 66 1.11 -10.64 8.18
C ASN A 66 0.29 -10.10 9.36
N GLY A 67 0.18 -8.78 9.51
CA GLY A 67 -0.53 -8.16 10.64
C GLY A 67 0.22 -8.28 11.97
N ALA A 68 1.55 -8.31 11.94
CA ALA A 68 2.38 -8.51 13.13
C ALA A 68 2.45 -7.29 14.04
N ALA A 69 2.25 -6.08 13.50
CA ALA A 69 2.49 -4.81 14.18
C ALA A 69 1.38 -3.76 13.96
N ILE A 70 0.13 -4.18 13.72
CA ILE A 70 -1.01 -3.29 13.44
C ILE A 70 -1.13 -2.19 14.51
N ASP A 71 -1.25 -2.58 15.78
CA ASP A 71 -1.36 -1.63 16.92
C ASP A 71 -0.13 -0.73 17.02
N GLY A 72 1.03 -1.28 16.68
CA GLY A 72 2.29 -0.56 16.74
C GLY A 72 2.37 0.56 15.71
N PHE A 73 1.98 0.30 14.47
CA PHE A 73 1.93 1.33 13.42
C PHE A 73 0.84 2.37 13.69
N ALA A 74 -0.33 1.94 14.15
CA ALA A 74 -1.40 2.86 14.54
C ALA A 74 -0.95 3.89 15.59
N GLN A 75 -0.19 3.45 16.61
CA GLN A 75 0.34 4.32 17.66
C GLN A 75 1.41 5.30 17.16
N LEU A 76 1.99 5.09 15.99
CA LEU A 76 2.96 6.02 15.39
C LEU A 76 2.32 7.24 14.72
N GLY A 77 0.99 7.31 14.66
CA GLY A 77 0.25 8.47 14.16
C GLY A 77 -0.28 8.34 12.74
N PHE A 78 -0.20 7.17 12.10
CA PHE A 78 -0.88 6.93 10.85
C PHE A 78 -2.40 7.07 11.01
N GLY A 79 -3.06 7.77 10.10
CA GLY A 79 -4.50 7.91 10.06
C GLY A 79 -5.24 6.64 9.67
N PHE A 80 -4.53 5.73 9.00
CA PHE A 80 -4.98 4.39 8.66
C PHE A 80 -3.79 3.45 8.40
N VAL A 81 -4.04 2.15 8.49
CA VAL A 81 -3.02 1.12 8.29
C VAL A 81 -3.48 0.15 7.22
N GLU A 82 -2.64 -0.10 6.20
CA GLU A 82 -2.87 -1.16 5.22
C GLU A 82 -1.85 -2.28 5.41
N ILE A 83 -2.36 -3.48 5.69
CA ILE A 83 -1.57 -4.71 5.87
C ILE A 83 -1.65 -5.62 4.64
N GLY A 84 -0.76 -6.59 4.54
CA GLY A 84 -0.64 -7.46 3.36
C GLY A 84 0.52 -7.00 2.45
N THR A 85 0.64 -7.45 1.21
CA THR A 85 -0.30 -8.29 0.45
C THR A 85 -0.30 -9.71 1.00
N VAL A 86 -1.49 -10.22 1.22
CA VAL A 86 -1.73 -11.59 1.64
C VAL A 86 -2.33 -12.40 0.48
N THR A 87 -2.02 -13.68 0.44
CA THR A 87 -2.55 -14.64 -0.54
C THR A 87 -3.38 -15.73 0.15
N PRO A 88 -4.22 -16.49 -0.57
CA PRO A 88 -5.02 -17.55 0.03
C PRO A 88 -4.20 -18.53 0.87
N ARG A 89 -3.07 -18.99 0.31
CA ARG A 89 -2.13 -19.91 0.94
C ARG A 89 -0.84 -19.19 1.33
N PRO A 90 -0.12 -19.64 2.37
CA PRO A 90 1.22 -19.13 2.67
C PRO A 90 2.17 -19.38 1.50
N GLN A 91 3.13 -18.48 1.32
CA GLN A 91 4.19 -18.65 0.33
C GLN A 91 5.49 -17.95 0.77
N PRO A 92 6.67 -18.53 0.45
CA PRO A 92 7.96 -17.99 0.89
C PRO A 92 8.37 -16.71 0.14
N GLY A 93 7.78 -16.45 -1.02
CA GLY A 93 8.23 -15.43 -1.97
C GLY A 93 9.47 -15.84 -2.74
N ASN A 94 10.10 -14.87 -3.41
CA ASN A 94 11.29 -15.12 -4.23
C ASN A 94 12.53 -15.44 -3.38
N PRO A 95 13.56 -16.09 -3.95
CA PRO A 95 14.82 -16.36 -3.25
C PRO A 95 15.52 -15.08 -2.77
N LYS A 96 16.23 -15.21 -1.65
CA LYS A 96 17.10 -14.14 -1.10
C LYS A 96 18.45 -14.11 -1.81
N PRO A 97 19.12 -12.92 -1.95
CA PRO A 97 18.67 -11.60 -1.52
C PRO A 97 17.58 -11.03 -2.46
N ARG A 98 16.61 -10.33 -1.89
CA ARG A 98 15.43 -9.83 -2.60
C ARG A 98 14.99 -8.42 -2.17
N LEU A 99 15.79 -7.76 -1.36
CA LEU A 99 15.56 -6.41 -0.86
C LEU A 99 16.87 -5.64 -0.84
N PHE A 100 16.95 -4.52 -1.54
CA PHE A 100 18.16 -3.72 -1.74
C PHE A 100 17.86 -2.26 -1.43
N ARG A 101 18.69 -1.67 -0.54
CA ARG A 101 18.61 -0.24 -0.23
C ARG A 101 19.55 0.54 -1.12
N LEU A 102 19.10 1.68 -1.60
CA LEU A 102 19.88 2.67 -2.35
C LEU A 102 19.87 3.99 -1.55
N PRO A 103 20.73 4.13 -0.53
CA PRO A 103 20.67 5.25 0.40
C PRO A 103 20.85 6.59 -0.28
N GLU A 104 21.72 6.70 -1.27
CA GLU A 104 22.04 7.92 -2.02
C GLU A 104 20.80 8.48 -2.74
N ALA A 105 19.91 7.58 -3.19
CA ALA A 105 18.66 7.94 -3.85
C ALA A 105 17.43 7.91 -2.91
N THR A 106 17.60 7.64 -1.61
CA THR A 106 16.48 7.42 -0.68
C THR A 106 15.47 6.41 -1.27
N ALA A 107 15.99 5.30 -1.80
CA ALA A 107 15.23 4.35 -2.61
C ALA A 107 15.45 2.90 -2.15
N ILE A 108 14.55 2.02 -2.59
CA ILE A 108 14.61 0.59 -2.33
C ILE A 108 14.21 -0.15 -3.61
N ILE A 109 14.98 -1.17 -3.99
CA ILE A 109 14.55 -2.17 -4.98
C ILE A 109 14.16 -3.44 -4.23
N ASN A 110 13.01 -4.01 -4.58
CA ASN A 110 12.56 -5.26 -4.00
C ASN A 110 11.99 -6.21 -5.06
N ARG A 111 12.22 -7.50 -4.82
CA ARG A 111 11.60 -8.61 -5.54
C ARG A 111 11.01 -9.63 -4.57
N MET A 112 10.22 -9.16 -3.60
CA MET A 112 9.72 -9.97 -2.48
C MET A 112 8.85 -11.14 -2.90
N GLY A 113 7.99 -10.98 -3.94
CA GLY A 113 7.14 -12.06 -4.46
C GLY A 113 6.01 -12.45 -3.51
N PHE A 114 5.41 -11.47 -2.81
CA PHE A 114 4.30 -11.68 -1.88
C PHE A 114 4.58 -12.75 -0.80
N ASN A 115 5.79 -12.74 -0.21
CA ASN A 115 6.07 -13.60 0.94
C ASN A 115 5.10 -13.29 2.10
N ASN A 116 4.31 -14.29 2.50
CA ASN A 116 3.32 -14.14 3.57
C ASN A 116 2.93 -15.52 4.15
N LEU A 117 2.26 -15.50 5.31
CA LEU A 117 1.84 -16.69 6.06
C LEU A 117 0.40 -17.13 5.75
N GLY A 118 -0.20 -16.58 4.68
CA GLY A 118 -1.57 -16.89 4.26
C GLY A 118 -2.64 -16.07 4.99
N VAL A 119 -3.81 -15.99 4.36
CA VAL A 119 -4.92 -15.15 4.83
C VAL A 119 -5.45 -15.57 6.20
N ASP A 120 -5.44 -16.86 6.51
CA ASP A 120 -5.93 -17.35 7.81
C ASP A 120 -5.04 -16.89 8.97
N HIS A 121 -3.70 -16.93 8.76
CA HIS A 121 -2.76 -16.38 9.73
C HIS A 121 -2.98 -14.88 9.94
N LEU A 122 -3.10 -14.11 8.86
CA LEU A 122 -3.34 -12.67 8.92
C LEU A 122 -4.62 -12.37 9.72
N LEU A 123 -5.71 -13.11 9.49
CA LEU A 123 -6.96 -12.94 10.23
C LEU A 123 -6.83 -13.22 11.72
N CYS A 124 -6.03 -14.23 12.12
CA CYS A 124 -5.72 -14.46 13.54
C CYS A 124 -5.04 -13.22 14.16
N ARG A 125 -4.13 -12.57 13.43
CA ARG A 125 -3.45 -11.35 13.90
C ARG A 125 -4.39 -10.15 13.97
N VAL A 126 -5.25 -9.97 12.97
CA VAL A 126 -6.27 -8.89 12.96
C VAL A 126 -7.22 -9.03 14.16
N ARG A 127 -7.71 -10.24 14.44
CA ARG A 127 -8.59 -10.48 15.60
C ARG A 127 -7.92 -10.24 16.95
N ALA A 128 -6.60 -10.40 17.04
CA ALA A 128 -5.81 -10.15 18.24
C ALA A 128 -5.42 -8.68 18.42
N SER A 129 -5.56 -7.86 17.38
CA SER A 129 -5.27 -6.42 17.41
C SER A 129 -6.35 -5.66 18.17
N ARG A 130 -5.95 -4.58 18.83
CA ARG A 130 -6.84 -3.62 19.51
C ARG A 130 -7.12 -2.38 18.68
N TYR A 131 -6.63 -2.34 17.46
CA TYR A 131 -6.78 -1.18 16.57
C TYR A 131 -8.23 -0.97 16.16
N ASN A 132 -8.77 0.22 16.44
CA ASN A 132 -10.16 0.59 16.14
C ASN A 132 -10.28 1.58 14.97
N GLY A 133 -9.15 1.94 14.34
CA GLY A 133 -9.14 2.84 13.20
C GLY A 133 -9.42 2.13 11.87
N VAL A 134 -9.17 2.83 10.77
CA VAL A 134 -9.39 2.28 9.43
C VAL A 134 -8.28 1.28 9.08
N LEU A 135 -8.64 0.00 8.95
CA LEU A 135 -7.74 -1.09 8.56
C LEU A 135 -8.01 -1.50 7.11
N GLY A 136 -7.05 -1.27 6.23
CA GLY A 136 -7.03 -1.84 4.88
C GLY A 136 -6.37 -3.22 4.87
N ILE A 137 -6.94 -4.17 4.11
CA ILE A 137 -6.32 -5.46 3.86
C ILE A 137 -6.06 -5.62 2.37
N ASN A 138 -4.78 -5.74 2.02
CA ASN A 138 -4.32 -5.89 0.65
C ASN A 138 -4.24 -7.37 0.29
N ILE A 139 -4.92 -7.76 -0.78
CA ILE A 139 -5.03 -9.16 -1.23
C ILE A 139 -4.38 -9.34 -2.61
N GLY A 140 -3.87 -10.53 -2.86
CA GLY A 140 -3.23 -10.90 -4.11
C GLY A 140 -3.32 -12.39 -4.41
N LYS A 141 -2.90 -12.80 -5.62
CA LYS A 141 -2.88 -14.20 -5.99
C LYS A 141 -1.57 -14.89 -5.54
N ASN A 142 -1.65 -16.18 -5.27
CA ASN A 142 -0.49 -17.03 -5.06
C ASN A 142 0.42 -17.10 -6.31
N PHE A 143 1.69 -17.33 -6.09
CA PHE A 143 2.69 -17.41 -7.17
C PHE A 143 2.38 -18.54 -8.17
N ASP A 144 1.98 -19.69 -7.67
CA ASP A 144 1.69 -20.92 -8.43
C ASP A 144 0.29 -20.97 -9.03
N THR A 145 -0.58 -20.01 -8.73
CA THR A 145 -1.89 -19.89 -9.39
C THR A 145 -1.70 -19.30 -10.79
N PRO A 146 -2.13 -19.98 -11.87
CA PRO A 146 -2.10 -19.41 -13.22
C PRO A 146 -2.85 -18.08 -13.30
N VAL A 147 -2.44 -17.19 -14.22
CA VAL A 147 -3.05 -15.85 -14.37
C VAL A 147 -4.52 -15.96 -14.75
N GLU A 148 -4.87 -16.96 -15.55
CA GLU A 148 -6.25 -17.24 -16.01
C GLU A 148 -7.18 -17.62 -14.84
N ARG A 149 -6.61 -18.07 -13.73
CA ARG A 149 -7.32 -18.42 -12.50
C ARG A 149 -7.07 -17.44 -11.35
N ALA A 150 -6.50 -16.29 -11.66
CA ALA A 150 -6.18 -15.27 -10.64
C ALA A 150 -7.44 -14.85 -9.85
N VAL A 151 -8.59 -14.75 -10.51
CA VAL A 151 -9.88 -14.37 -9.92
C VAL A 151 -10.22 -15.26 -8.73
N ASP A 152 -9.97 -16.57 -8.82
CA ASP A 152 -10.27 -17.54 -7.73
C ASP A 152 -9.56 -17.11 -6.42
N ASP A 153 -8.27 -16.78 -6.50
CA ASP A 153 -7.48 -16.40 -5.33
C ASP A 153 -7.95 -15.07 -4.71
N TYR A 154 -8.33 -14.09 -5.57
CA TYR A 154 -8.88 -12.84 -5.08
C TYR A 154 -10.22 -13.04 -4.38
N LEU A 155 -11.11 -13.88 -4.93
CA LEU A 155 -12.41 -14.19 -4.33
C LEU A 155 -12.26 -14.93 -3.00
N ILE A 156 -11.35 -15.92 -2.91
CA ILE A 156 -11.04 -16.63 -1.66
C ILE A 156 -10.56 -15.64 -0.58
N CYS A 157 -9.65 -14.73 -0.93
CA CYS A 157 -9.19 -13.73 0.01
C CYS A 157 -10.31 -12.75 0.39
N LEU A 158 -11.07 -12.25 -0.60
CA LEU A 158 -12.19 -11.33 -0.39
C LEU A 158 -13.18 -11.90 0.63
N ASP A 159 -13.62 -13.15 0.44
CA ASP A 159 -14.55 -13.82 1.34
C ASP A 159 -14.04 -13.86 2.78
N LYS A 160 -12.77 -14.23 2.94
CA LYS A 160 -12.17 -14.40 4.26
C LYS A 160 -11.96 -13.08 5.00
N VAL A 161 -11.51 -12.04 4.30
CA VAL A 161 -11.15 -10.76 4.95
C VAL A 161 -12.33 -9.80 5.08
N TYR A 162 -13.47 -10.07 4.45
CA TYR A 162 -14.56 -9.12 4.26
C TYR A 162 -15.04 -8.46 5.56
N THR A 163 -15.32 -9.27 6.59
CA THR A 163 -15.83 -8.75 7.87
C THR A 163 -14.73 -8.08 8.72
N ALA A 164 -13.47 -8.41 8.47
CA ALA A 164 -12.33 -7.95 9.25
C ALA A 164 -11.73 -6.63 8.74
N ALA A 165 -11.97 -6.29 7.48
CA ALA A 165 -11.44 -5.10 6.84
C ALA A 165 -12.39 -3.90 6.95
N SER A 166 -11.81 -2.69 7.03
CA SER A 166 -12.53 -1.44 6.77
C SER A 166 -12.66 -1.19 5.28
N TYR A 167 -11.61 -1.47 4.50
CA TYR A 167 -11.60 -1.53 3.04
C TYR A 167 -10.64 -2.65 2.58
N ILE A 168 -10.81 -3.12 1.36
CA ILE A 168 -9.98 -4.18 0.79
C ILE A 168 -9.27 -3.65 -0.45
N THR A 169 -7.95 -3.86 -0.53
CA THR A 169 -7.15 -3.50 -1.70
C THR A 169 -6.86 -4.72 -2.54
N VAL A 170 -7.25 -4.68 -3.79
CA VAL A 170 -6.95 -5.70 -4.80
C VAL A 170 -5.65 -5.30 -5.52
N ASN A 171 -4.59 -6.06 -5.30
CA ASN A 171 -3.27 -5.75 -5.84
C ASN A 171 -3.02 -6.47 -7.16
N VAL A 172 -3.19 -5.76 -8.26
CA VAL A 172 -2.94 -6.26 -9.63
C VAL A 172 -1.62 -5.75 -10.24
N SER A 173 -0.77 -5.12 -9.43
CA SER A 173 0.33 -4.27 -9.95
C SER A 173 1.73 -4.69 -9.52
N SER A 174 1.90 -5.80 -8.79
CA SER A 174 3.23 -6.26 -8.40
C SER A 174 4.06 -6.69 -9.62
N PRO A 175 5.29 -6.15 -9.77
CA PRO A 175 6.18 -6.60 -10.84
C PRO A 175 6.85 -7.95 -10.53
N ASN A 176 6.68 -8.45 -9.31
CA ASN A 176 7.40 -9.60 -8.76
C ASN A 176 6.59 -10.90 -8.78
N THR A 177 5.40 -10.89 -9.38
CA THR A 177 4.54 -12.04 -9.59
C THR A 177 4.30 -12.20 -11.09
N PRO A 178 4.68 -13.33 -11.70
CA PRO A 178 4.59 -13.51 -13.16
C PRO A 178 3.18 -13.24 -13.69
N GLY A 179 3.09 -12.46 -14.75
CA GLY A 179 1.85 -12.15 -15.45
C GLY A 179 0.84 -11.28 -14.69
N LEU A 180 1.11 -10.91 -13.43
CA LEU A 180 0.11 -10.21 -12.61
C LEU A 180 -0.32 -8.87 -13.23
N ARG A 181 0.62 -8.12 -13.80
CA ARG A 181 0.34 -6.81 -14.39
C ARG A 181 -0.54 -6.87 -15.64
N SER A 182 -0.64 -8.01 -16.31
CA SER A 182 -1.57 -8.17 -17.43
C SER A 182 -3.04 -8.07 -17.00
N LEU A 183 -3.32 -8.34 -15.72
CA LEU A 183 -4.66 -8.17 -15.14
C LEU A 183 -5.12 -6.70 -15.06
N GLN A 184 -4.24 -5.73 -15.32
CA GLN A 184 -4.60 -4.30 -15.29
C GLN A 184 -5.29 -3.82 -16.56
N PHE A 185 -5.38 -4.65 -17.61
CA PHE A 185 -5.79 -4.20 -18.92
C PHE A 185 -6.86 -5.10 -19.54
N GLY A 186 -7.67 -4.49 -20.41
CA GLY A 186 -8.59 -5.18 -21.32
C GLY A 186 -9.60 -6.09 -20.60
N ASP A 187 -9.92 -7.20 -21.26
CA ASP A 187 -10.92 -8.17 -20.77
C ASP A 187 -10.53 -8.79 -19.45
N SER A 188 -9.24 -9.00 -19.19
CA SER A 188 -8.77 -9.57 -17.93
C SER A 188 -9.08 -8.66 -16.72
N LEU A 189 -8.90 -7.34 -16.88
CA LEU A 189 -9.29 -6.37 -15.84
C LEU A 189 -10.80 -6.40 -15.65
N LYS A 190 -11.55 -6.32 -16.74
CA LYS A 190 -13.02 -6.32 -16.70
C LYS A 190 -13.57 -7.55 -15.99
N GLN A 191 -13.14 -8.75 -16.35
CA GLN A 191 -13.56 -9.99 -15.72
C GLN A 191 -13.28 -10.03 -14.23
N LEU A 192 -12.08 -9.59 -13.82
CA LEU A 192 -11.73 -9.51 -12.40
C LEU A 192 -12.62 -8.53 -11.65
N LEU A 193 -12.81 -7.32 -12.19
CA LEU A 193 -13.62 -6.29 -11.54
C LEU A 193 -15.09 -6.69 -11.42
N ASP A 194 -15.66 -7.29 -12.47
CA ASP A 194 -17.06 -7.75 -12.46
C ASP A 194 -17.27 -8.86 -11.42
N ALA A 195 -16.36 -9.84 -11.35
CA ALA A 195 -16.41 -10.91 -10.35
C ALA A 195 -16.29 -10.38 -8.90
N LEU A 196 -15.39 -9.42 -8.69
CA LEU A 196 -15.23 -8.77 -7.38
C LEU A 196 -16.45 -7.95 -6.99
N ALA A 197 -17.03 -7.19 -7.92
CA ALA A 197 -18.22 -6.39 -7.69
C ALA A 197 -19.43 -7.29 -7.33
N GLU A 198 -19.67 -8.34 -8.11
CA GLU A 198 -20.74 -9.31 -7.85
C GLU A 198 -20.56 -9.95 -6.46
N ARG A 199 -19.35 -10.44 -6.16
CA ARG A 199 -19.07 -11.10 -4.87
C ARG A 199 -19.21 -10.15 -3.70
N ARG A 200 -18.76 -8.89 -3.83
CA ARG A 200 -18.94 -7.86 -2.81
C ARG A 200 -20.41 -7.62 -2.48
N GLU A 201 -21.30 -7.54 -3.48
CA GLU A 201 -22.73 -7.33 -3.25
C GLU A 201 -23.37 -8.55 -2.54
N GLN A 202 -22.98 -9.79 -2.89
CA GLN A 202 -23.39 -10.99 -2.17
C GLN A 202 -22.96 -10.96 -0.70
N LEU A 203 -21.70 -10.57 -0.44
CA LEU A 203 -21.17 -10.46 0.91
C LEU A 203 -21.83 -9.32 1.69
N ALA A 204 -22.11 -8.19 1.03
CA ALA A 204 -22.82 -7.07 1.64
C ALA A 204 -24.24 -7.47 2.09
N ALA A 205 -24.96 -8.20 1.25
CA ALA A 205 -26.28 -8.74 1.61
C ALA A 205 -26.21 -9.73 2.78
N THR A 206 -25.17 -10.58 2.80
CA THR A 206 -24.99 -11.60 3.85
C THR A 206 -24.64 -10.98 5.20
N HIS A 207 -23.75 -9.96 5.20
CA HIS A 207 -23.19 -9.39 6.43
C HIS A 207 -23.81 -8.05 6.85
N GLY A 208 -24.75 -7.49 6.08
CA GLY A 208 -25.36 -6.18 6.35
C GLY A 208 -24.38 -5.01 6.32
N LYS A 209 -23.22 -5.19 5.68
CA LYS A 209 -22.13 -4.17 5.63
C LYS A 209 -21.49 -4.20 4.25
N ARG A 210 -21.48 -3.07 3.55
CA ARG A 210 -20.73 -2.94 2.30
C ARG A 210 -19.31 -2.47 2.59
N VAL A 211 -18.32 -3.29 2.23
CA VAL A 211 -16.88 -2.99 2.41
C VAL A 211 -16.33 -2.45 1.11
N PRO A 212 -15.71 -1.24 1.10
CA PRO A 212 -15.12 -0.64 -0.09
C PRO A 212 -13.98 -1.47 -0.68
N LEU A 213 -13.91 -1.52 -2.03
CA LEU A 213 -12.84 -2.14 -2.79
C LEU A 213 -11.99 -1.08 -3.49
N ALA A 214 -10.67 -1.12 -3.23
CA ALA A 214 -9.68 -0.27 -3.90
C ALA A 214 -8.80 -1.13 -4.83
N ILE A 215 -8.51 -0.63 -6.02
CA ILE A 215 -7.63 -1.34 -6.97
C ILE A 215 -6.26 -0.65 -6.98
N LYS A 216 -5.19 -1.42 -6.71
CA LYS A 216 -3.82 -0.89 -6.72
C LYS A 216 -3.13 -1.15 -8.04
N ILE A 217 -2.74 -0.06 -8.71
CA ILE A 217 -2.18 -0.06 -10.06
C ILE A 217 -0.67 0.24 -10.08
N ALA A 218 -0.01 -0.10 -11.20
CA ALA A 218 1.40 0.18 -11.44
C ALA A 218 1.62 1.62 -11.95
N PRO A 219 2.82 2.18 -11.82
CA PRO A 219 3.16 3.48 -12.40
C PRO A 219 3.63 3.39 -13.86
N ASP A 220 3.90 2.18 -14.36
CA ASP A 220 4.49 1.95 -15.68
C ASP A 220 3.37 1.76 -16.72
N MET A 221 2.58 2.82 -16.94
CA MET A 221 1.46 2.88 -17.88
C MET A 221 1.51 4.21 -18.63
N SER A 222 1.02 4.23 -19.87
CA SER A 222 0.78 5.47 -20.63
C SER A 222 -0.45 6.20 -20.09
N ASP A 223 -0.65 7.44 -20.55
CA ASP A 223 -1.82 8.24 -20.17
C ASP A 223 -3.11 7.59 -20.70
N GLU A 224 -3.07 7.04 -21.92
CA GLU A 224 -4.19 6.32 -22.53
C GLU A 224 -4.52 5.04 -21.76
N GLU A 225 -3.51 4.25 -21.35
CA GLU A 225 -3.71 3.06 -20.53
C GLU A 225 -4.30 3.42 -19.18
N THR A 226 -3.84 4.53 -18.59
CA THR A 226 -4.34 5.05 -17.30
C THR A 226 -5.80 5.48 -17.42
N ALA A 227 -6.19 6.15 -18.52
CA ALA A 227 -7.57 6.54 -18.81
C ALA A 227 -8.49 5.33 -18.98
N LEU A 228 -8.03 4.28 -19.69
CA LEU A 228 -8.78 3.02 -19.85
C LEU A 228 -9.01 2.32 -18.51
N VAL A 229 -8.00 2.29 -17.64
CA VAL A 229 -8.13 1.75 -16.29
C VAL A 229 -9.15 2.57 -15.48
N ALA A 230 -9.07 3.90 -15.49
CA ALA A 230 -10.02 4.77 -14.82
C ALA A 230 -11.46 4.51 -15.25
N ALA A 231 -11.70 4.40 -16.58
CA ALA A 231 -13.02 4.08 -17.13
C ALA A 231 -13.53 2.71 -16.66
N ALA A 232 -12.67 1.68 -16.66
CA ALA A 232 -13.03 0.34 -16.20
C ALA A 232 -13.41 0.32 -14.71
N LEU A 233 -12.64 1.02 -13.87
CA LEU A 233 -12.92 1.12 -12.43
C LEU A 233 -14.27 1.80 -12.14
N MET A 234 -14.59 2.88 -12.85
CA MET A 234 -15.88 3.56 -12.74
C MET A 234 -17.03 2.67 -13.21
N ALA A 235 -16.87 1.99 -14.35
CA ALA A 235 -17.92 1.13 -14.92
C ALA A 235 -18.25 -0.07 -14.03
N SER A 236 -17.26 -0.62 -13.32
CA SER A 236 -17.42 -1.78 -12.45
C SER A 236 -17.76 -1.40 -10.98
N GLY A 237 -17.98 -0.11 -10.69
CA GLY A 237 -18.42 0.35 -9.38
C GLY A 237 -17.39 0.10 -8.27
N MET A 238 -16.09 0.19 -8.58
CA MET A 238 -15.03 0.18 -7.55
C MET A 238 -15.10 1.45 -6.71
N ASP A 239 -14.55 1.41 -5.49
CA ASP A 239 -14.72 2.50 -4.52
C ASP A 239 -13.49 3.41 -4.40
N ALA A 240 -12.32 2.96 -4.85
CA ALA A 240 -11.10 3.76 -4.91
C ALA A 240 -10.05 3.17 -5.86
N VAL A 241 -9.06 3.99 -6.21
CA VAL A 241 -7.82 3.53 -6.86
C VAL A 241 -6.62 3.90 -6.00
N ILE A 242 -5.65 2.98 -5.87
CA ILE A 242 -4.35 3.25 -5.23
C ILE A 242 -3.29 3.43 -6.31
N ALA A 243 -2.78 4.62 -6.45
CA ALA A 243 -1.77 5.01 -7.41
C ALA A 243 -0.51 5.54 -6.70
N THR A 244 0.60 4.78 -6.68
CA THR A 244 0.90 3.58 -7.46
C THR A 244 1.68 2.53 -6.64
N ASN A 245 1.90 1.36 -7.25
CA ASN A 245 2.91 0.40 -6.82
C ASN A 245 4.32 0.89 -7.22
N THR A 246 5.32 0.01 -7.15
CA THR A 246 6.71 0.24 -7.55
C THR A 246 6.88 0.23 -9.07
N THR A 247 7.95 0.88 -9.59
CA THR A 247 8.28 0.93 -11.01
C THR A 247 9.35 -0.11 -11.41
N LEU A 248 9.33 -0.54 -12.66
CA LEU A 248 10.43 -1.27 -13.30
C LEU A 248 11.51 -0.33 -13.87
N GLY A 249 11.21 0.96 -14.02
CA GLY A 249 12.19 1.96 -14.42
C GLY A 249 13.34 2.07 -13.43
N ARG A 250 14.47 2.56 -13.92
CA ARG A 250 15.70 2.72 -13.13
C ARG A 250 16.26 4.14 -13.20
N GLU A 251 15.48 5.06 -13.76
CA GLU A 251 15.89 6.45 -13.97
C GLU A 251 16.45 7.06 -12.69
N GLY A 252 17.67 7.54 -12.75
CA GLY A 252 18.39 8.18 -11.65
C GLY A 252 18.99 7.23 -10.61
N VAL A 253 18.98 5.91 -10.84
CA VAL A 253 19.60 4.94 -9.92
C VAL A 253 20.53 3.95 -10.62
N GLU A 254 20.66 4.00 -11.95
CA GLU A 254 21.38 3.01 -12.77
C GLU A 254 22.85 2.85 -12.35
N ALA A 255 23.50 3.96 -12.02
CA ALA A 255 24.91 4.00 -11.63
C ALA A 255 25.16 3.69 -10.14
N LEU A 256 24.10 3.56 -9.34
CA LEU A 256 24.23 3.32 -7.91
C LEU A 256 24.49 1.84 -7.62
N PRO A 257 25.17 1.52 -6.51
CA PRO A 257 25.26 0.13 -6.02
C PRO A 257 23.86 -0.47 -5.91
N HIS A 258 23.66 -1.65 -6.51
CA HIS A 258 22.36 -2.34 -6.63
C HIS A 258 21.32 -1.65 -7.54
N GLY A 259 21.64 -0.56 -8.22
CA GLY A 259 20.69 0.15 -9.10
C GLY A 259 20.14 -0.72 -10.24
N GLY A 260 20.93 -1.67 -10.74
CA GLY A 260 20.54 -2.62 -11.79
C GLY A 260 19.82 -3.88 -11.32
N GLU A 261 19.57 -4.06 -10.01
CA GLU A 261 18.89 -5.25 -9.50
C GLU A 261 17.47 -5.40 -10.06
N ALA A 262 17.07 -6.63 -10.34
CA ALA A 262 15.69 -6.92 -10.77
C ALA A 262 14.69 -6.69 -9.63
N GLY A 263 13.48 -6.25 -9.99
CA GLY A 263 12.38 -6.01 -9.03
C GLY A 263 11.79 -4.61 -9.16
N GLY A 264 10.93 -4.25 -8.23
CA GLY A 264 10.28 -2.93 -8.20
C GLY A 264 11.10 -1.88 -7.45
N LEU A 265 11.35 -0.74 -8.07
CA LEU A 265 11.97 0.44 -7.46
C LEU A 265 10.91 1.28 -6.76
N SER A 266 11.21 1.71 -5.52
CA SER A 266 10.39 2.59 -4.69
C SER A 266 11.25 3.66 -4.03
N GLY A 267 10.64 4.67 -3.43
CA GLY A 267 11.34 5.80 -2.81
C GLY A 267 11.36 7.04 -3.69
N ALA A 268 12.26 7.98 -3.43
CA ALA A 268 12.25 9.30 -4.07
C ALA A 268 12.20 9.26 -5.62
N PRO A 269 12.90 8.35 -6.32
CA PRO A 269 12.87 8.31 -7.79
C PRO A 269 11.47 8.09 -8.41
N VAL A 270 10.53 7.55 -7.63
CA VAL A 270 9.16 7.25 -8.13
C VAL A 270 8.23 8.46 -7.99
N LEU A 271 8.63 9.54 -7.33
CA LEU A 271 7.75 10.66 -6.98
C LEU A 271 7.06 11.25 -8.20
N GLU A 272 7.83 11.70 -9.18
CA GLU A 272 7.28 12.40 -10.36
C GLU A 272 6.39 11.48 -11.19
N LYS A 273 6.86 10.26 -11.48
CA LYS A 273 6.10 9.28 -12.25
C LYS A 273 4.77 8.93 -11.58
N SER A 274 4.79 8.64 -10.29
CA SER A 274 3.55 8.32 -9.57
C SER A 274 2.62 9.53 -9.38
N THR A 275 3.17 10.74 -9.29
CA THR A 275 2.37 11.97 -9.24
C THR A 275 1.71 12.26 -10.59
N HIS A 276 2.40 11.98 -11.69
CA HIS A 276 1.84 12.08 -13.03
C HIS A 276 0.61 11.17 -13.19
N ILE A 277 0.74 9.88 -12.83
CA ILE A 277 -0.40 8.94 -12.85
C ILE A 277 -1.58 9.45 -12.00
N VAL A 278 -1.30 10.01 -10.81
CA VAL A 278 -2.37 10.61 -9.97
C VAL A 278 -3.07 11.75 -10.69
N LYS A 279 -2.33 12.64 -11.39
CA LYS A 279 -2.92 13.75 -12.16
C LYS A 279 -3.80 13.27 -13.31
N VAL A 280 -3.33 12.29 -14.08
CA VAL A 280 -4.11 11.70 -15.17
C VAL A 280 -5.39 11.08 -14.63
N LEU A 281 -5.29 10.26 -13.58
CA LEU A 281 -6.47 9.67 -12.92
C LEU A 281 -7.44 10.74 -12.40
N ALA A 282 -6.94 11.82 -11.79
CA ALA A 282 -7.79 12.88 -11.27
C ALA A 282 -8.60 13.57 -12.38
N GLY A 283 -7.98 13.79 -13.55
CA GLY A 283 -8.65 14.30 -14.72
C GLY A 283 -9.75 13.38 -15.25
N GLU A 284 -9.42 12.09 -15.40
CA GLU A 284 -10.34 11.09 -15.96
C GLU A 284 -11.49 10.74 -14.99
N LEU A 285 -11.22 10.66 -13.70
CA LEU A 285 -12.21 10.29 -12.71
C LEU A 285 -13.14 11.45 -12.32
N GLY A 286 -12.72 12.69 -12.53
CA GLY A 286 -13.55 13.88 -12.27
C GLY A 286 -14.11 13.94 -10.86
N GLY A 287 -13.39 13.42 -9.86
CA GLY A 287 -13.80 13.35 -8.46
C GLY A 287 -14.83 12.26 -8.11
N LYS A 288 -15.26 11.45 -9.07
CA LYS A 288 -16.27 10.39 -8.84
C LYS A 288 -15.69 9.19 -8.08
N LEU A 289 -14.39 8.95 -8.21
CA LEU A 289 -13.68 7.87 -7.54
C LEU A 289 -12.46 8.44 -6.81
N PRO A 290 -12.34 8.27 -5.48
CA PRO A 290 -11.20 8.79 -4.74
C PRO A 290 -9.89 8.08 -5.10
N ILE A 291 -8.80 8.83 -5.04
CA ILE A 291 -7.44 8.34 -5.30
C ILE A 291 -6.68 8.29 -3.99
N ILE A 292 -6.08 7.15 -3.67
CA ILE A 292 -5.12 6.99 -2.59
C ILE A 292 -3.72 7.01 -3.23
N ALA A 293 -2.96 8.08 -3.04
CA ALA A 293 -1.67 8.23 -3.70
C ALA A 293 -0.54 7.55 -2.91
N ALA A 294 0.28 6.77 -3.60
CA ALA A 294 1.47 6.14 -3.06
C ALA A 294 2.65 6.30 -4.02
N GLY A 295 3.87 6.30 -3.49
CA GLY A 295 5.10 6.38 -4.27
C GLY A 295 5.81 7.73 -4.16
N GLY A 296 7.08 7.68 -3.78
CA GLY A 296 7.97 8.84 -3.73
C GLY A 296 7.84 9.76 -2.51
N ILE A 297 6.92 9.52 -1.60
CA ILE A 297 6.72 10.39 -0.42
C ILE A 297 7.86 10.16 0.58
N THR A 298 8.83 11.06 0.57
CA THR A 298 10.00 11.06 1.48
C THR A 298 10.09 12.35 2.31
N GLU A 299 9.21 13.33 2.04
CA GLU A 299 9.08 14.59 2.76
C GLU A 299 7.60 14.98 2.88
N GLY A 300 7.28 15.88 3.82
CA GLY A 300 5.92 16.39 3.99
C GLY A 300 5.37 17.08 2.75
N SER A 301 6.19 17.86 2.06
CA SER A 301 5.85 18.54 0.79
C SER A 301 5.41 17.58 -0.31
N HIS A 302 5.99 16.37 -0.38
CA HIS A 302 5.58 15.35 -1.35
C HIS A 302 4.17 14.84 -1.10
N ALA A 303 3.75 14.74 0.17
CA ALA A 303 2.38 14.39 0.50
C ALA A 303 1.39 15.48 0.05
N ALA A 304 1.70 16.74 0.32
CA ALA A 304 0.92 17.89 -0.16
C ALA A 304 0.85 17.92 -1.70
N GLN A 305 1.96 17.66 -2.40
CA GLN A 305 2.01 17.56 -3.87
C GLN A 305 1.05 16.49 -4.41
N LYS A 306 0.94 15.31 -3.73
CA LYS A 306 -0.02 14.26 -4.11
C LYS A 306 -1.47 14.70 -3.94
N ILE A 307 -1.78 15.38 -2.84
CA ILE A 307 -3.12 15.94 -2.62
C ILE A 307 -3.44 17.02 -3.66
N ALA A 308 -2.49 17.92 -3.95
CA ALA A 308 -2.65 18.94 -5.01
C ALA A 308 -2.82 18.33 -6.40
N ALA A 309 -2.28 17.13 -6.63
CA ALA A 309 -2.46 16.37 -7.87
C ALA A 309 -3.85 15.71 -7.99
N GLY A 310 -4.69 15.77 -6.94
CA GLY A 310 -6.06 15.24 -6.94
C GLY A 310 -6.26 14.01 -6.06
N ALA A 311 -5.27 13.59 -5.26
CA ALA A 311 -5.46 12.50 -4.31
C ALA A 311 -6.30 12.93 -3.10
N SER A 312 -7.11 12.00 -2.58
CA SER A 312 -7.87 12.17 -1.33
C SER A 312 -7.09 11.73 -0.09
N LEU A 313 -6.23 10.73 -0.26
CA LEU A 313 -5.40 10.13 0.79
C LEU A 313 -4.00 9.84 0.25
N VAL A 314 -3.03 9.69 1.13
CA VAL A 314 -1.67 9.28 0.77
C VAL A 314 -1.20 8.08 1.60
N GLN A 315 -0.34 7.25 1.02
CA GLN A 315 0.29 6.12 1.70
C GLN A 315 1.81 6.23 1.65
N ILE A 316 2.47 5.95 2.77
CA ILE A 316 3.93 6.00 2.91
C ILE A 316 4.49 4.59 3.11
N TYR A 317 5.60 4.28 2.41
CA TYR A 317 6.39 3.06 2.57
C TYR A 317 7.88 3.38 2.76
N SER A 318 8.63 3.61 1.67
CA SER A 318 10.08 3.81 1.69
C SER A 318 10.49 5.05 2.49
N GLY A 319 9.72 6.13 2.39
CA GLY A 319 9.97 7.34 3.19
C GLY A 319 9.93 7.06 4.69
N PHE A 320 9.04 6.20 5.17
CA PHE A 320 9.01 5.79 6.56
C PHE A 320 10.28 5.02 6.98
N ILE A 321 10.81 4.16 6.11
CA ILE A 321 12.06 3.43 6.39
C ILE A 321 13.26 4.41 6.51
N TYR A 322 13.29 5.47 5.70
CA TYR A 322 14.39 6.43 5.71
C TYR A 322 14.25 7.52 6.76
N LYS A 323 13.05 8.01 7.03
CA LYS A 323 12.81 9.19 7.89
C LYS A 323 12.11 8.86 9.21
N GLY A 324 11.50 7.68 9.30
CA GLY A 324 10.80 7.21 10.49
C GLY A 324 9.48 7.91 10.74
N PRO A 325 8.96 7.83 11.99
CA PRO A 325 7.64 8.36 12.34
C PRO A 325 7.48 9.87 12.18
N ALA A 326 8.58 10.64 12.18
CA ALA A 326 8.53 12.09 11.97
C ALA A 326 7.90 12.47 10.64
N LEU A 327 8.08 11.62 9.60
CA LEU A 327 7.50 11.87 8.28
C LEU A 327 5.96 11.88 8.30
N ILE A 328 5.33 11.09 9.16
CA ILE A 328 3.87 11.04 9.28
C ILE A 328 3.34 12.43 9.66
N ARG A 329 3.91 13.01 10.73
CA ARG A 329 3.52 14.34 11.19
C ARG A 329 3.83 15.41 10.16
N GLU A 330 5.02 15.39 9.57
CA GLU A 330 5.40 16.35 8.51
C GLU A 330 4.44 16.31 7.32
N ALA A 331 3.99 15.12 6.92
CA ALA A 331 3.03 14.95 5.85
C ALA A 331 1.64 15.52 6.23
N VAL A 332 1.16 15.24 7.45
CA VAL A 332 -0.11 15.80 7.94
C VAL A 332 -0.04 17.31 8.05
N ASP A 333 1.05 17.86 8.63
CA ASP A 333 1.25 19.31 8.80
C ASP A 333 1.31 20.01 7.42
N ALA A 334 2.00 19.43 6.43
CA ALA A 334 2.09 19.98 5.08
C ALA A 334 0.74 19.97 4.35
N ILE A 335 -0.06 18.90 4.50
CA ILE A 335 -1.41 18.83 3.93
C ILE A 335 -2.34 19.85 4.62
N ALA A 336 -2.24 19.99 5.94
CA ALA A 336 -3.06 20.96 6.70
C ALA A 336 -2.78 22.41 6.33
N ALA A 337 -1.55 22.71 5.89
CA ALA A 337 -1.14 24.05 5.47
C ALA A 337 -1.53 24.41 4.03
N MET A 338 -2.12 23.48 3.26
CA MET A 338 -2.58 23.75 1.89
C MET A 338 -3.74 24.75 1.90
N PRO A 339 -3.82 25.66 0.93
CA PRO A 339 -5.02 26.49 0.73
C PRO A 339 -6.27 25.60 0.56
N ARG A 340 -7.32 25.97 1.25
CA ARG A 340 -8.63 25.30 1.14
C ARG A 340 -9.41 25.84 -0.03
#